data_70b577878d1b895fa42fa5a6491a2ab0
#
_entry.id   70b577878d1b895fa42fa5a6491a2ab0
#
_cell.length_a   1.000
_cell.length_b   1.000
_cell.length_c   1.000
_cell.angle_alpha   90.00
_cell.angle_beta   90.00
_cell.angle_gamma   90.00
#
_symmetry.space_group_name_H-M   'P 1'
#
loop_
_entity.id
_entity.type
_entity.pdbx_description
1 polymer ?
#
loop_
_entity_poly.entity_id
_entity_poly.type
_entity_poly.pdbx_seq_one_letter_code
_entity_poly.pdbx_strand_id
1 'polypeptide(L)'
;VASLVGSEMCIRDRYDDNALKEVEELVGNLELRSDLLIEHLHRVQDKFGHLSMRHLRALAELLKMSMAEVYEVATFYAHFDVVREDEKAPPALTIRVCDSLSCELAGSNELKAALEDGLDVNQVRVLRAPCMGRCDTAPTLELGHNHIDHATIEKVQAAISSGDTNAKIPDYETLKTYLEKGGYSKLKLFEKTGNWQEVQETVLSAGLRGLGGAGFPSGKKWEFVRANSGPRYLAVNGDEGEPGTFKDRYYLERSPHLFLEGMLI
;
A
#
# COMPACT_ATOMS: atom_id res chain seq x y z
N VAL A 1 -33.54 -5.56 19.27
CA VAL A 1 -32.53 -5.03 18.31
C VAL A 1 -31.52 -4.09 18.98
N ALA A 2 -31.64 -3.84 20.29
CA ALA A 2 -30.76 -2.94 21.04
C ALA A 2 -29.66 -3.67 21.84
N SER A 3 -29.45 -4.95 21.65
CA SER A 3 -28.60 -5.77 22.55
C SER A 3 -27.26 -6.18 21.95
N LEU A 4 -26.93 -5.80 20.71
CA LEU A 4 -25.68 -6.19 20.05
C LEU A 4 -24.64 -5.04 19.92
N VAL A 5 -24.99 -3.84 20.33
CA VAL A 5 -24.07 -2.68 20.29
C VAL A 5 -23.57 -2.30 21.70
N GLY A 6 -24.10 -2.94 22.74
CA GLY A 6 -24.06 -2.35 24.08
C GLY A 6 -22.96 -2.81 25.03
N SER A 7 -22.38 -3.98 24.89
CA SER A 7 -21.49 -4.48 25.96
C SER A 7 -20.01 -4.49 25.64
N GLU A 8 -19.65 -4.57 24.37
CA GLU A 8 -18.23 -4.66 24.00
C GLU A 8 -17.62 -3.32 23.54
N MET A 9 -18.44 -2.35 23.12
CA MET A 9 -17.96 -1.03 22.66
C MET A 9 -18.01 0.05 23.74
N CYS A 10 -18.71 -0.16 24.86
CA CYS A 10 -18.81 0.81 25.96
C CYS A 10 -18.02 0.46 27.21
N ILE A 11 -17.38 -0.69 27.25
CA ILE A 11 -16.41 -0.98 28.30
C ILE A 11 -15.14 -0.28 27.85
N ARG A 12 -14.64 0.64 28.66
CA ARG A 12 -13.21 0.97 28.71
C ARG A 12 -12.51 -0.32 29.14
N ASP A 13 -12.39 -1.26 28.20
CA ASP A 13 -11.61 -2.45 28.42
C ASP A 13 -10.20 -1.97 28.68
N ARG A 14 -9.75 -2.19 29.90
CA ARG A 14 -8.37 -1.96 30.26
C ARG A 14 -7.52 -2.69 29.22
N TYR A 15 -6.67 -1.94 28.53
CA TYR A 15 -5.65 -2.53 27.71
C TYR A 15 -4.84 -3.52 28.57
N ASP A 16 -4.47 -4.62 27.98
CA ASP A 16 -3.55 -5.57 28.62
C ASP A 16 -2.18 -4.90 28.69
N ASP A 17 -1.65 -4.70 29.91
CA ASP A 17 -0.35 -4.05 30.12
C ASP A 17 0.79 -4.77 29.38
N ASN A 18 0.68 -6.09 29.17
CA ASN A 18 1.65 -6.84 28.38
C ASN A 18 1.51 -6.51 26.90
N ALA A 19 0.29 -6.49 26.36
CA ALA A 19 0.06 -6.10 24.96
C ALA A 19 0.50 -4.67 24.69
N LEU A 20 0.31 -3.75 25.66
CA LEU A 20 0.78 -2.37 25.53
C LEU A 20 2.31 -2.31 25.39
N LYS A 21 3.05 -3.02 26.24
CA LYS A 21 4.51 -3.10 26.16
C LYS A 21 4.99 -3.75 24.87
N GLU A 22 4.37 -4.86 24.46
CA GLU A 22 4.68 -5.57 23.21
C GLU A 22 4.55 -4.64 21.99
N VAL A 23 3.46 -3.85 21.95
CA VAL A 23 3.22 -2.90 20.85
C VAL A 23 4.14 -1.69 20.96
N GLU A 24 4.35 -1.13 22.17
CA GLU A 24 5.22 0.02 22.40
C GLU A 24 6.68 -0.28 21.99
N GLU A 25 7.21 -1.45 22.34
CA GLU A 25 8.54 -1.89 21.92
C GLU A 25 8.64 -2.06 20.39
N LEU A 26 7.57 -2.54 19.76
CA LEU A 26 7.53 -2.79 18.33
C LEU A 26 7.45 -1.49 17.51
N VAL A 27 6.66 -0.51 17.96
CA VAL A 27 6.44 0.74 17.24
C VAL A 27 7.38 1.88 17.68
N GLY A 28 8.19 1.66 18.70
CA GLY A 28 9.00 2.70 19.39
C GLY A 28 9.96 3.52 18.51
N ASN A 29 10.17 3.13 17.25
CA ASN A 29 10.97 3.88 16.27
C ASN A 29 10.12 4.73 15.30
N LEU A 30 8.80 4.67 15.39
CA LEU A 30 7.88 5.49 14.62
C LEU A 30 7.23 6.53 15.52
N GLU A 31 6.90 7.67 14.92
CA GLU A 31 6.07 8.67 15.62
C GLU A 31 4.68 8.09 15.92
N LEU A 32 4.19 8.30 17.15
CA LEU A 32 2.86 7.88 17.56
C LEU A 32 1.82 8.89 17.08
N ARG A 33 1.48 8.81 15.78
CA ARG A 33 0.53 9.70 15.10
C ARG A 33 -0.57 8.88 14.45
N SER A 34 -1.78 9.40 14.45
CA SER A 34 -2.95 8.71 13.88
C SER A 34 -2.86 8.49 12.37
N ASP A 35 -2.19 9.38 11.64
CA ASP A 35 -1.97 9.24 10.20
C ASP A 35 -0.97 8.14 9.82
N LEU A 36 -0.25 7.58 10.80
CA LEU A 36 0.63 6.41 10.64
C LEU A 36 -0.01 5.10 11.14
N LEU A 37 -1.33 5.09 11.32
CA LEU A 37 -2.03 3.89 11.83
C LEU A 37 -1.77 2.65 10.96
N ILE A 38 -1.80 2.79 9.64
CA ILE A 38 -1.59 1.66 8.70
C ILE A 38 -0.18 1.08 8.87
N GLU A 39 0.84 1.89 9.00
CA GLU A 39 2.22 1.48 9.24
C GLU A 39 2.38 0.73 10.57
N HIS A 40 1.69 1.20 11.60
CA HIS A 40 1.67 0.52 12.89
C HIS A 40 0.96 -0.83 12.82
N LEU A 41 -0.18 -0.91 12.11
CA LEU A 41 -0.89 -2.17 11.89
C LEU A 41 -0.04 -3.20 11.13
N HIS A 42 0.71 -2.78 10.11
CA HIS A 42 1.66 -3.65 9.41
C HIS A 42 2.70 -4.22 10.37
N ARG A 43 3.33 -3.39 11.19
CA ARG A 43 4.34 -3.86 12.16
C ARG A 43 3.79 -4.88 13.14
N VAL A 44 2.58 -4.65 13.64
CA VAL A 44 1.93 -5.60 14.57
C VAL A 44 1.63 -6.91 13.85
N GLN A 45 1.04 -6.86 12.66
CA GLN A 45 0.73 -8.06 11.90
C GLN A 45 1.98 -8.84 11.47
N ASP A 46 3.02 -8.15 11.03
CA ASP A 46 4.29 -8.79 10.63
C ASP A 46 4.96 -9.52 11.81
N LYS A 47 4.84 -8.95 13.00
CA LYS A 47 5.42 -9.54 14.21
C LYS A 47 4.63 -10.75 14.71
N PHE A 48 3.29 -10.66 14.73
CA PHE A 48 2.42 -11.64 15.37
C PHE A 48 1.67 -12.53 14.38
N GLY A 49 1.79 -12.26 13.07
CA GLY A 49 1.09 -12.98 12.00
C GLY A 49 -0.39 -12.59 11.87
N HIS A 50 -0.91 -11.76 12.77
CA HIS A 50 -2.29 -11.28 12.78
C HIS A 50 -2.45 -10.07 13.72
N LEU A 51 -3.61 -9.42 13.64
CA LEU A 51 -4.00 -8.34 14.54
C LEU A 51 -4.99 -8.86 15.57
N SER A 52 -4.52 -9.18 16.79
CA SER A 52 -5.42 -9.57 17.89
C SER A 52 -6.13 -8.35 18.49
N MET A 53 -7.34 -8.54 19.03
CA MET A 53 -8.10 -7.47 19.69
C MET A 53 -7.31 -6.79 20.81
N ARG A 54 -6.50 -7.55 21.57
CA ARG A 54 -5.64 -6.99 22.63
C ARG A 54 -4.57 -6.03 22.09
N HIS A 55 -3.96 -6.36 20.94
CA HIS A 55 -2.98 -5.49 20.30
C HIS A 55 -3.62 -4.26 19.64
N LEU A 56 -4.81 -4.40 19.06
CA LEU A 56 -5.56 -3.26 18.52
C LEU A 56 -5.96 -2.26 19.62
N ARG A 57 -6.36 -2.75 20.81
CA ARG A 57 -6.64 -1.89 21.99
C ARG A 57 -5.39 -1.16 22.47
N ALA A 58 -4.25 -1.87 22.54
CA ALA A 58 -2.98 -1.28 22.90
C ALA A 58 -2.55 -0.18 21.91
N LEU A 59 -2.71 -0.43 20.61
CA LEU A 59 -2.41 0.53 19.57
C LEU A 59 -3.33 1.76 19.62
N ALA A 60 -4.62 1.56 19.86
CA ALA A 60 -5.59 2.64 20.06
C ALA A 60 -5.19 3.57 21.23
N GLU A 61 -4.75 3.00 22.35
CA GLU A 61 -4.26 3.77 23.50
C GLU A 61 -3.00 4.57 23.17
N LEU A 62 -2.01 3.95 22.52
CA LEU A 62 -0.76 4.61 22.13
C LEU A 62 -0.98 5.76 21.15
N LEU A 63 -1.86 5.57 20.16
CA LEU A 63 -2.17 6.59 19.15
C LEU A 63 -3.22 7.62 19.63
N LYS A 64 -3.79 7.43 20.81
CA LYS A 64 -4.91 8.24 21.34
C LYS A 64 -6.11 8.29 20.41
N MET A 65 -6.39 7.18 19.77
CA MET A 65 -7.53 6.96 18.89
C MET A 65 -8.61 6.13 19.61
N SER A 66 -9.85 6.21 19.13
CA SER A 66 -10.87 5.29 19.61
C SER A 66 -10.63 3.88 19.07
N MET A 67 -11.05 2.85 19.81
CA MET A 67 -10.97 1.47 19.33
C MET A 67 -11.77 1.27 18.04
N ALA A 68 -12.87 2.01 17.86
CA ALA A 68 -13.71 1.94 16.65
C ALA A 68 -12.93 2.40 15.41
N GLU A 69 -12.20 3.52 15.49
CA GLU A 69 -11.38 4.02 14.39
C GLU A 69 -10.27 3.05 14.01
N VAL A 70 -9.55 2.49 15.00
CA VAL A 70 -8.50 1.51 14.76
C VAL A 70 -9.06 0.22 14.14
N TYR A 71 -10.18 -0.27 14.68
CA TYR A 71 -10.84 -1.49 14.19
C TYR A 71 -11.39 -1.32 12.78
N GLU A 72 -11.98 -0.17 12.47
CA GLU A 72 -12.52 0.14 11.14
C GLU A 72 -11.41 0.09 10.09
N VAL A 73 -10.27 0.73 10.33
CA VAL A 73 -9.13 0.69 9.43
C VAL A 73 -8.55 -0.72 9.32
N ALA A 74 -8.36 -1.42 10.44
CA ALA A 74 -7.83 -2.79 10.45
C ALA A 74 -8.69 -3.79 9.68
N THR A 75 -10.01 -3.61 9.68
CA THR A 75 -10.95 -4.51 8.97
C THR A 75 -11.26 -4.08 7.55
N PHE A 76 -10.93 -2.85 7.17
CA PHE A 76 -11.17 -2.36 5.81
C PHE A 76 -10.23 -2.99 4.79
N TYR A 77 -8.95 -3.14 5.11
CA TYR A 77 -7.95 -3.64 4.18
C TYR A 77 -7.88 -5.17 4.20
N ALA A 78 -7.98 -5.80 3.03
CA ALA A 78 -7.91 -7.26 2.86
C ALA A 78 -6.54 -7.86 3.27
N HIS A 79 -5.52 -7.03 3.43
CA HIS A 79 -4.19 -7.46 3.87
C HIS A 79 -4.17 -7.81 5.37
N PHE A 80 -4.97 -7.13 6.19
CA PHE A 80 -4.95 -7.32 7.63
C PHE A 80 -5.85 -8.47 8.09
N ASP A 81 -5.34 -9.27 9.01
CA ASP A 81 -6.01 -10.40 9.60
C ASP A 81 -6.40 -10.10 11.05
N VAL A 82 -7.59 -9.53 11.25
CA VAL A 82 -8.11 -9.25 12.59
C VAL A 82 -8.65 -10.55 13.20
N VAL A 83 -8.12 -10.94 14.36
CA VAL A 83 -8.50 -12.15 15.08
C VAL A 83 -9.16 -11.78 16.41
N ARG A 84 -10.40 -12.22 16.60
CA ARG A 84 -11.16 -12.01 17.83
C ARG A 84 -10.72 -12.99 18.92
N GLU A 85 -11.15 -12.73 20.16
CA GLU A 85 -10.72 -13.51 21.33
C GLU A 85 -11.15 -14.99 21.27
N ASP A 86 -12.26 -15.27 20.58
CA ASP A 86 -12.82 -16.61 20.39
C ASP A 86 -12.38 -17.29 19.07
N GLU A 87 -11.61 -16.60 18.25
CA GLU A 87 -11.16 -17.09 16.96
C GLU A 87 -9.75 -17.68 17.04
N LYS A 88 -9.50 -18.71 16.21
CA LYS A 88 -8.17 -19.29 16.06
C LYS A 88 -7.32 -18.42 15.16
N ALA A 89 -6.09 -18.15 15.61
CA ALA A 89 -5.10 -17.46 14.76
C ALA A 89 -4.87 -18.21 13.43
N PRO A 90 -4.65 -17.47 12.32
CA PRO A 90 -4.36 -18.09 11.03
C PRO A 90 -3.04 -18.89 11.09
N PRO A 91 -2.82 -19.82 10.14
CA PRO A 91 -1.51 -20.45 9.95
C PRO A 91 -0.40 -19.44 9.74
N ALA A 92 0.85 -19.87 9.97
CA ALA A 92 2.02 -19.02 9.88
C ALA A 92 2.23 -18.38 8.48
N LEU A 93 1.78 -19.06 7.44
CA LEU A 93 1.86 -18.56 6.06
C LEU A 93 0.47 -18.33 5.47
N THR A 94 0.32 -17.21 4.79
CA THR A 94 -0.86 -16.89 4.01
C THR A 94 -0.46 -16.60 2.57
N ILE A 95 -1.12 -17.28 1.64
CA ILE A 95 -1.07 -17.00 0.21
C ILE A 95 -2.31 -16.20 -0.14
N ARG A 96 -2.12 -15.02 -0.73
CA ARG A 96 -3.20 -14.18 -1.27
C ARG A 96 -3.17 -14.24 -2.79
N VAL A 97 -4.15 -14.88 -3.40
CA VAL A 97 -4.26 -15.01 -4.86
C VAL A 97 -5.12 -13.88 -5.40
N CYS A 98 -4.59 -13.09 -6.30
CA CYS A 98 -5.33 -12.01 -6.95
C CYS A 98 -6.53 -12.58 -7.74
N ASP A 99 -7.74 -12.10 -7.45
CA ASP A 99 -8.97 -12.48 -8.12
C ASP A 99 -9.54 -11.41 -9.06
N SER A 100 -8.72 -10.43 -9.41
CA SER A 100 -9.10 -9.38 -10.36
C SER A 100 -9.08 -9.92 -11.80
N LEU A 101 -9.85 -9.26 -12.66
CA LEU A 101 -10.13 -9.69 -14.04
C LEU A 101 -8.90 -10.16 -14.82
N SER A 102 -7.79 -9.42 -14.80
CA SER A 102 -6.57 -9.80 -15.53
C SER A 102 -5.99 -11.14 -15.04
N CYS A 103 -5.99 -11.35 -13.72
CA CYS A 103 -5.51 -12.60 -13.13
C CYS A 103 -6.50 -13.75 -13.35
N GLU A 104 -7.79 -13.49 -13.31
CA GLU A 104 -8.83 -14.48 -13.61
C GLU A 104 -8.71 -14.98 -15.04
N LEU A 105 -8.56 -14.07 -16.01
CA LEU A 105 -8.32 -14.43 -17.43
C LEU A 105 -7.02 -15.20 -17.64
N ALA A 106 -6.05 -15.02 -16.73
CA ALA A 106 -4.76 -15.73 -16.76
C ALA A 106 -4.75 -17.03 -15.92
N GLY A 107 -5.90 -17.48 -15.40
CA GLY A 107 -6.04 -18.77 -14.72
C GLY A 107 -5.82 -18.72 -13.18
N SER A 108 -6.06 -17.58 -12.53
CA SER A 108 -5.87 -17.48 -11.06
C SER A 108 -6.88 -18.34 -10.27
N ASN A 109 -8.06 -18.61 -10.81
CA ASN A 109 -9.05 -19.46 -10.14
C ASN A 109 -8.59 -20.92 -10.10
N GLU A 110 -8.07 -21.44 -11.19
CA GLU A 110 -7.51 -22.80 -11.29
C GLU A 110 -6.27 -22.94 -10.43
N LEU A 111 -5.39 -21.92 -10.45
CA LEU A 111 -4.19 -21.89 -9.61
C LEU A 111 -4.58 -21.92 -8.10
N LYS A 112 -5.57 -21.12 -7.70
CA LYS A 112 -6.04 -21.09 -6.33
C LYS A 112 -6.58 -22.45 -5.88
N ALA A 113 -7.44 -23.07 -6.68
CA ALA A 113 -8.01 -24.38 -6.38
C ALA A 113 -6.91 -25.46 -6.24
N ALA A 114 -5.93 -25.45 -7.12
CA ALA A 114 -4.82 -26.39 -7.07
C ALA A 114 -3.90 -26.17 -5.85
N LEU A 115 -3.73 -24.92 -5.41
CA LEU A 115 -2.98 -24.62 -4.20
C LEU A 115 -3.74 -25.06 -2.93
N GLU A 116 -5.07 -24.90 -2.90
CA GLU A 116 -5.92 -25.35 -1.78
C GLU A 116 -5.90 -26.88 -1.64
N ASP A 117 -5.90 -27.62 -2.78
CA ASP A 117 -5.85 -29.07 -2.78
C ASP A 117 -4.44 -29.62 -2.45
N GLY A 118 -3.40 -28.89 -2.82
CA GLY A 118 -2.00 -29.36 -2.73
C GLY A 118 -1.24 -28.95 -1.47
N LEU A 119 -1.79 -28.07 -0.63
CA LEU A 119 -1.09 -27.54 0.55
C LEU A 119 -1.77 -27.97 1.87
N ASP A 120 -0.97 -28.16 2.92
CA ASP A 120 -1.51 -28.44 4.25
C ASP A 120 -2.15 -27.17 4.85
N VAL A 121 -3.47 -27.20 5.01
CA VAL A 121 -4.27 -26.10 5.56
C VAL A 121 -3.89 -25.66 6.98
N ASN A 122 -3.18 -26.52 7.73
CA ASN A 122 -2.67 -26.17 9.05
C ASN A 122 -1.37 -25.35 9.00
N GLN A 123 -0.67 -25.37 7.89
CA GLN A 123 0.59 -24.65 7.68
C GLN A 123 0.43 -23.44 6.79
N VAL A 124 -0.41 -23.53 5.76
CA VAL A 124 -0.59 -22.50 4.74
C VAL A 124 -2.07 -22.27 4.50
N ARG A 125 -2.48 -21.01 4.58
CA ARG A 125 -3.82 -20.55 4.23
C ARG A 125 -3.79 -19.93 2.84
N VAL A 126 -4.75 -20.30 1.99
CA VAL A 126 -4.93 -19.72 0.65
C VAL A 126 -6.19 -18.85 0.62
N LEU A 127 -6.05 -17.58 0.28
CA LEU A 127 -7.14 -16.61 0.22
C LEU A 127 -7.24 -15.95 -1.14
N ARG A 128 -8.43 -15.42 -1.46
CA ARG A 128 -8.60 -14.44 -2.53
C ARG A 128 -8.15 -13.07 -2.04
N ALA A 129 -7.60 -12.28 -2.94
CA ALA A 129 -7.23 -10.90 -2.66
C ALA A 129 -7.58 -9.98 -3.84
N PRO A 130 -7.86 -8.70 -3.57
CA PRO A 130 -8.08 -7.71 -4.61
C PRO A 130 -6.85 -7.50 -5.49
N CYS A 131 -6.99 -6.70 -6.54
CA CYS A 131 -5.90 -6.39 -7.45
C CYS A 131 -4.67 -5.83 -6.70
N MET A 132 -3.51 -6.40 -7.00
CA MET A 132 -2.21 -6.02 -6.42
C MET A 132 -1.41 -5.06 -7.32
N GLY A 133 -2.03 -4.52 -8.37
CA GLY A 133 -1.37 -3.63 -9.34
C GLY A 133 -0.32 -4.32 -10.21
N ARG A 134 -0.39 -5.65 -10.39
CA ARG A 134 0.58 -6.45 -11.17
C ARG A 134 -0.07 -7.15 -12.35
N CYS A 135 -0.94 -6.42 -13.05
CA CYS A 135 -1.70 -6.98 -14.17
C CYS A 135 -0.81 -7.38 -15.37
N ASP A 136 0.36 -6.77 -15.48
CA ASP A 136 1.39 -7.10 -16.48
C ASP A 136 2.04 -8.46 -16.26
N THR A 137 1.95 -9.01 -15.06
CA THR A 137 2.56 -10.28 -14.65
C THR A 137 1.54 -11.32 -14.18
N ALA A 138 0.29 -11.18 -14.64
CA ALA A 138 -0.81 -12.10 -14.30
C ALA A 138 -0.52 -13.56 -14.75
N PRO A 139 -1.01 -14.57 -14.01
CA PRO A 139 -1.61 -14.46 -12.69
C PRO A 139 -0.56 -14.15 -11.63
N THR A 140 -0.93 -13.34 -10.62
CA THR A 140 -0.05 -13.00 -9.52
C THR A 140 -0.67 -13.38 -8.19
N LEU A 141 0.19 -13.66 -7.23
CA LEU A 141 -0.18 -13.88 -5.83
C LEU A 141 0.88 -13.31 -4.89
N GLU A 142 0.52 -13.18 -3.64
CA GLU A 142 1.41 -12.75 -2.56
C GLU A 142 1.60 -13.88 -1.56
N LEU A 143 2.86 -14.19 -1.21
CA LEU A 143 3.24 -15.08 -0.12
C LEU A 143 3.99 -14.25 0.94
N GLY A 144 3.35 -13.97 2.07
CA GLY A 144 3.86 -12.96 3.00
C GLY A 144 3.86 -11.58 2.35
N HIS A 145 5.03 -11.01 2.08
CA HIS A 145 5.22 -9.77 1.30
C HIS A 145 5.85 -10.01 -0.09
N ASN A 146 6.12 -11.28 -0.44
CA ASN A 146 6.70 -11.62 -1.74
C ASN A 146 5.60 -11.78 -2.79
N HIS A 147 5.60 -10.91 -3.79
CA HIS A 147 4.76 -11.09 -4.96
C HIS A 147 5.40 -12.10 -5.93
N ILE A 148 4.65 -13.12 -6.29
CA ILE A 148 5.07 -14.15 -7.26
C ILE A 148 4.39 -13.85 -8.58
N ASP A 149 5.17 -13.33 -9.50
CA ASP A 149 4.76 -12.96 -10.86
C ASP A 149 4.67 -14.18 -11.78
N HIS A 150 3.67 -14.20 -12.70
CA HIS A 150 3.37 -15.36 -13.57
C HIS A 150 3.35 -16.63 -12.71
N ALA A 151 2.52 -16.60 -11.67
CA ALA A 151 2.51 -17.60 -10.62
C ALA A 151 2.11 -18.98 -11.16
N THR A 152 2.87 -19.98 -10.74
CA THR A 152 2.57 -21.40 -10.95
C THR A 152 2.72 -22.15 -9.64
N ILE A 153 2.18 -23.37 -9.58
CA ILE A 153 2.28 -24.22 -8.39
C ILE A 153 3.75 -24.44 -8.01
N GLU A 154 4.62 -24.70 -9.00
CA GLU A 154 6.04 -24.96 -8.79
C GLU A 154 6.76 -23.74 -8.19
N LYS A 155 6.47 -22.54 -8.70
CA LYS A 155 7.04 -21.29 -8.16
C LYS A 155 6.62 -21.06 -6.72
N VAL A 156 5.34 -21.29 -6.41
CA VAL A 156 4.80 -21.11 -5.06
C VAL A 156 5.41 -22.12 -4.11
N GLN A 157 5.49 -23.40 -4.47
CA GLN A 157 6.12 -24.45 -3.68
C GLN A 157 7.62 -24.17 -3.43
N ALA A 158 8.33 -23.68 -4.44
CA ALA A 158 9.71 -23.26 -4.30
C ALA A 158 9.88 -22.11 -3.31
N ALA A 159 9.01 -21.09 -3.38
CA ALA A 159 9.03 -19.96 -2.46
C ALA A 159 8.70 -20.37 -1.01
N ILE A 160 7.71 -21.26 -0.81
CA ILE A 160 7.40 -21.83 0.51
C ILE A 160 8.61 -22.60 1.05
N SER A 161 9.20 -23.47 0.24
CA SER A 161 10.32 -24.33 0.67
C SER A 161 11.58 -23.54 1.00
N SER A 162 11.81 -22.42 0.35
CA SER A 162 12.95 -21.52 0.61
C SER A 162 12.68 -20.48 1.68
N GLY A 163 11.43 -20.33 2.13
CA GLY A 163 11.02 -19.26 3.05
C GLY A 163 11.08 -17.87 2.41
N ASP A 164 10.94 -17.75 1.09
CA ASP A 164 11.00 -16.49 0.33
C ASP A 164 9.69 -15.70 0.47
N THR A 165 9.55 -15.02 1.60
CA THR A 165 8.34 -14.26 1.98
C THR A 165 8.54 -12.75 1.99
N ASN A 166 9.75 -12.25 1.65
CA ASN A 166 10.07 -10.83 1.70
C ASN A 166 9.74 -10.13 0.38
N ALA A 167 9.29 -8.88 0.48
CA ALA A 167 9.08 -8.02 -0.69
C ALA A 167 10.37 -7.88 -1.51
N LYS A 168 10.24 -7.97 -2.83
CA LYS A 168 11.34 -7.74 -3.77
C LYS A 168 11.26 -6.32 -4.29
N ILE A 169 12.34 -5.58 -4.11
CA ILE A 169 12.47 -4.23 -4.66
C ILE A 169 12.96 -4.38 -6.11
N PRO A 170 12.22 -3.87 -7.11
CA PRO A 170 12.68 -3.90 -8.50
C PRO A 170 13.89 -3.00 -8.71
N ASP A 171 14.63 -3.20 -9.79
CA ASP A 171 15.69 -2.29 -10.19
C ASP A 171 15.13 -0.89 -10.41
N TYR A 172 15.73 0.10 -9.78
CA TYR A 172 15.27 1.49 -9.83
C TYR A 172 16.43 2.48 -9.97
N GLU A 173 16.13 3.65 -10.48
CA GLU A 173 17.09 4.75 -10.57
C GLU A 173 17.29 5.38 -9.19
N THR A 174 18.49 5.21 -8.62
CA THR A 174 18.85 5.79 -7.33
C THR A 174 19.02 7.31 -7.42
N LEU A 175 18.91 8.01 -6.28
CA LEU A 175 19.20 9.44 -6.20
C LEU A 175 20.59 9.78 -6.79
N LYS A 176 21.59 8.98 -6.49
CA LYS A 176 22.95 9.16 -7.00
C LYS A 176 22.97 9.13 -8.52
N THR A 177 22.43 8.09 -9.13
CA THR A 177 22.38 7.94 -10.60
C THR A 177 21.56 9.05 -11.25
N TYR A 178 20.44 9.43 -10.63
CA TYR A 178 19.60 10.52 -11.12
C TYR A 178 20.35 11.88 -11.12
N LEU A 179 21.10 12.18 -10.05
CA LEU A 179 21.92 13.40 -9.96
C LEU A 179 23.07 13.39 -10.97
N GLU A 180 23.73 12.26 -11.18
CA GLU A 180 24.81 12.11 -12.18
C GLU A 180 24.32 12.38 -13.61
N LYS A 181 23.05 12.09 -13.90
CA LYS A 181 22.38 12.41 -15.17
C LYS A 181 21.85 13.85 -15.26
N GLY A 182 22.06 14.66 -14.25
CA GLY A 182 21.62 16.05 -14.19
C GLY A 182 20.25 16.26 -13.57
N GLY A 183 19.70 15.26 -12.92
CA GLY A 183 18.43 15.37 -12.19
C GLY A 183 18.44 16.47 -11.13
N TYR A 184 17.30 17.05 -10.85
CA TYR A 184 17.06 18.20 -9.98
C TYR A 184 17.79 19.50 -10.39
N SER A 185 18.49 19.51 -11.54
CA SER A 185 19.18 20.73 -12.00
C SER A 185 18.19 21.83 -12.40
N LYS A 186 17.07 21.46 -13.01
CA LYS A 186 16.01 22.40 -13.40
C LYS A 186 15.29 22.97 -12.19
N LEU A 187 14.94 22.11 -11.22
CA LEU A 187 14.36 22.55 -9.96
C LEU A 187 15.26 23.57 -9.26
N LYS A 188 16.55 23.29 -9.08
CA LYS A 188 17.54 24.21 -8.49
C LYS A 188 17.65 25.53 -9.25
N LEU A 189 17.56 25.50 -10.58
CA LEU A 189 17.56 26.70 -11.39
C LEU A 189 16.33 27.57 -11.11
N PHE A 190 15.15 26.97 -11.10
CA PHE A 190 13.89 27.69 -10.84
C PHE A 190 13.78 28.20 -9.41
N GLU A 191 14.23 27.44 -8.43
CA GLU A 191 14.33 27.92 -7.04
C GLU A 191 15.23 29.16 -6.94
N LYS A 192 16.38 29.17 -7.64
CA LYS A 192 17.31 30.29 -7.63
C LYS A 192 16.78 31.52 -8.38
N THR A 193 16.11 31.33 -9.52
CA THR A 193 15.66 32.44 -10.37
C THR A 193 14.26 32.93 -10.01
N GLY A 194 13.43 32.11 -9.37
CA GLY A 194 12.02 32.38 -9.11
C GLY A 194 11.16 32.47 -10.39
N ASN A 195 11.67 32.03 -11.53
CA ASN A 195 11.00 32.18 -12.82
C ASN A 195 10.01 31.02 -13.12
N TRP A 196 9.05 30.83 -12.26
CA TRP A 196 8.02 29.80 -12.40
C TRP A 196 7.08 30.06 -13.59
N GLN A 197 7.05 31.29 -14.07
CA GLN A 197 6.27 31.66 -15.27
C GLN A 197 6.82 30.93 -16.52
N GLU A 198 8.13 30.88 -16.69
CA GLU A 198 8.79 30.16 -17.78
C GLU A 198 8.47 28.65 -17.76
N VAL A 199 8.38 28.05 -16.57
CA VAL A 199 7.98 26.64 -16.45
C VAL A 199 6.57 26.44 -17.01
N GLN A 200 5.62 27.28 -16.59
CA GLN A 200 4.23 27.19 -17.05
C GLN A 200 4.12 27.40 -18.57
N GLU A 201 4.85 28.38 -19.13
CA GLU A 201 4.88 28.67 -20.57
C GLU A 201 5.50 27.50 -21.35
N THR A 202 6.57 26.90 -20.81
CA THR A 202 7.21 25.71 -21.39
C THR A 202 6.23 24.52 -21.45
N VAL A 203 5.54 24.23 -20.34
CA VAL A 203 4.55 23.14 -20.30
C VAL A 203 3.39 23.40 -21.24
N LEU A 204 2.94 24.67 -21.36
CA LEU A 204 1.87 25.07 -22.26
C LEU A 204 2.28 24.92 -23.73
N SER A 205 3.48 25.41 -24.10
CA SER A 205 4.02 25.35 -25.46
C SER A 205 4.36 23.92 -25.89
N ALA A 206 4.78 23.06 -24.96
CA ALA A 206 4.99 21.64 -25.20
C ALA A 206 3.69 20.86 -25.51
N GLY A 207 2.54 21.48 -25.32
CA GLY A 207 1.26 20.85 -25.58
C GLY A 207 0.91 19.69 -24.64
N LEU A 208 1.55 19.61 -23.46
CA LEU A 208 1.29 18.58 -22.47
C LEU A 208 -0.19 18.63 -22.03
N ARG A 209 -0.83 17.48 -22.07
CA ARG A 209 -2.25 17.31 -21.73
C ARG A 209 -2.45 16.24 -20.68
N GLY A 210 -3.52 16.36 -19.91
CA GLY A 210 -3.98 15.29 -19.04
C GLY A 210 -4.40 14.06 -19.85
N LEU A 211 -4.06 12.86 -19.36
CA LEU A 211 -4.41 11.59 -20.00
C LEU A 211 -5.62 10.90 -19.36
N GLY A 212 -6.31 11.57 -18.44
CA GLY A 212 -7.53 11.08 -17.78
C GLY A 212 -8.83 11.28 -18.57
N GLY A 213 -8.79 11.24 -19.89
CA GLY A 213 -9.96 11.30 -20.79
C GLY A 213 -10.22 12.69 -21.40
N ALA A 214 -10.31 13.75 -20.62
CA ALA A 214 -10.66 15.09 -21.12
C ALA A 214 -9.55 15.76 -21.95
N GLY A 215 -8.31 15.32 -21.85
CA GLY A 215 -7.19 15.87 -22.61
C GLY A 215 -6.92 17.36 -22.35
N PHE A 216 -7.25 17.87 -21.16
CA PHE A 216 -7.12 19.30 -20.87
C PHE A 216 -5.63 19.72 -20.81
N PRO A 217 -5.25 20.89 -21.39
CA PRO A 217 -3.85 21.34 -21.38
C PRO A 217 -3.33 21.60 -19.95
N SER A 218 -2.25 20.92 -19.57
CA SER A 218 -1.71 20.97 -18.21
C SER A 218 -1.24 22.37 -17.81
N GLY A 219 -0.56 23.10 -18.72
CA GLY A 219 -0.11 24.46 -18.47
C GLY A 219 -1.29 25.45 -18.25
N LYS A 220 -2.42 25.24 -18.93
CA LYS A 220 -3.64 26.02 -18.71
C LYS A 220 -4.30 25.74 -17.36
N LYS A 221 -4.28 24.48 -16.94
CA LYS A 221 -4.74 24.09 -15.60
C LYS A 221 -3.92 24.76 -14.50
N TRP A 222 -2.62 24.81 -14.66
CA TRP A 222 -1.73 25.49 -13.72
C TRP A 222 -1.98 27.01 -13.68
N GLU A 223 -2.20 27.64 -14.84
CA GLU A 223 -2.59 29.06 -14.93
C GLU A 223 -3.83 29.36 -14.09
N PHE A 224 -4.89 28.56 -14.22
CA PHE A 224 -6.12 28.73 -13.45
C PHE A 224 -5.90 28.55 -11.94
N VAL A 225 -5.08 27.57 -11.54
CA VAL A 225 -4.75 27.36 -10.12
C VAL A 225 -3.96 28.55 -9.57
N ARG A 226 -3.01 29.08 -10.35
CA ARG A 226 -2.20 30.23 -9.93
C ARG A 226 -2.98 31.54 -9.85
N ALA A 227 -4.02 31.70 -10.64
CA ALA A 227 -4.89 32.89 -10.63
C ALA A 227 -5.70 33.01 -9.32
N ASN A 228 -5.84 31.95 -8.56
CA ASN A 228 -6.54 31.97 -7.28
C ASN A 228 -5.60 32.27 -6.12
N SER A 229 -6.12 32.88 -5.04
CA SER A 229 -5.37 33.11 -3.80
C SER A 229 -4.98 31.80 -3.14
N GLY A 230 -3.82 31.79 -2.46
CA GLY A 230 -3.37 30.63 -1.66
C GLY A 230 -4.13 30.45 -0.35
N PRO A 231 -3.86 29.34 0.38
CA PRO A 231 -2.84 28.33 0.09
C PRO A 231 -3.24 27.41 -1.08
N ARG A 232 -2.24 26.85 -1.76
CA ARG A 232 -2.42 25.86 -2.83
C ARG A 232 -1.85 24.54 -2.39
N TYR A 233 -2.52 23.46 -2.75
CA TYR A 233 -2.14 22.10 -2.42
C TYR A 233 -1.95 21.27 -3.67
N LEU A 234 -0.98 20.38 -3.66
CA LEU A 234 -0.78 19.35 -4.68
C LEU A 234 -1.31 18.02 -4.14
N ALA A 235 -2.33 17.49 -4.80
CA ALA A 235 -2.79 16.12 -4.55
C ALA A 235 -2.37 15.25 -5.75
N VAL A 236 -1.58 14.23 -5.48
CA VAL A 236 -1.13 13.27 -6.49
C VAL A 236 -2.03 12.04 -6.39
N ASN A 237 -2.69 11.73 -7.50
CA ASN A 237 -3.47 10.51 -7.62
C ASN A 237 -2.60 9.45 -8.30
N GLY A 238 -2.24 8.40 -7.54
CA GLY A 238 -1.56 7.19 -8.00
C GLY A 238 -2.43 5.95 -7.88
N ASP A 239 -3.75 6.11 -7.69
CA ASP A 239 -4.71 5.00 -7.68
C ASP A 239 -4.86 4.41 -9.08
N GLU A 240 -4.71 3.09 -9.18
CA GLU A 240 -4.84 2.32 -10.43
C GLU A 240 -5.93 1.26 -10.26
N GLY A 241 -7.16 1.72 -9.95
CA GLY A 241 -8.31 0.87 -9.69
C GLY A 241 -8.86 0.13 -10.90
N GLU A 242 -8.56 0.56 -12.13
CA GLU A 242 -9.05 -0.10 -13.35
C GLU A 242 -8.25 -1.37 -13.65
N PRO A 243 -8.91 -2.51 -13.89
CA PRO A 243 -8.24 -3.75 -14.27
C PRO A 243 -7.33 -3.57 -15.50
N GLY A 244 -6.10 -4.09 -15.40
CA GLY A 244 -5.10 -3.97 -16.48
C GLY A 244 -4.23 -2.71 -16.41
N THR A 245 -4.46 -1.80 -15.47
CA THR A 245 -3.62 -0.62 -15.26
C THR A 245 -2.52 -0.88 -14.24
N PHE A 246 -1.28 -0.52 -14.57
CA PHE A 246 -0.10 -0.69 -13.70
C PHE A 246 1.01 0.35 -13.97
N LYS A 247 0.72 1.37 -14.80
CA LYS A 247 1.71 2.37 -15.27
C LYS A 247 2.25 3.24 -14.14
N ASP A 248 1.39 3.63 -13.19
CA ASP A 248 1.79 4.55 -12.12
C ASP A 248 2.69 3.84 -11.12
N ARG A 249 2.35 2.61 -10.71
CA ARG A 249 3.22 1.75 -9.91
C ARG A 249 4.58 1.54 -10.58
N TYR A 250 4.57 1.24 -11.90
CA TYR A 250 5.79 1.01 -12.66
C TYR A 250 6.77 2.19 -12.56
N TYR A 251 6.29 3.41 -12.75
CA TYR A 251 7.13 4.61 -12.69
C TYR A 251 7.50 4.99 -11.25
N LEU A 252 6.59 4.87 -10.30
CA LEU A 252 6.86 5.13 -8.88
C LEU A 252 7.97 4.21 -8.33
N GLU A 253 7.94 2.94 -8.71
CA GLU A 253 8.95 1.97 -8.29
C GLU A 253 10.32 2.18 -8.97
N ARG A 254 10.35 2.55 -10.26
CA ARG A 254 11.58 2.54 -11.08
C ARG A 254 12.21 3.91 -11.30
N SER A 255 11.41 4.96 -11.31
CA SER A 255 11.87 6.34 -11.57
C SER A 255 11.36 7.32 -10.52
N PRO A 256 11.57 7.05 -9.20
CA PRO A 256 10.98 7.85 -8.12
C PRO A 256 11.46 9.30 -8.15
N HIS A 257 12.71 9.54 -8.51
CA HIS A 257 13.26 10.89 -8.51
C HIS A 257 12.77 11.75 -9.66
N LEU A 258 12.49 11.16 -10.83
CA LEU A 258 11.85 11.87 -11.94
C LEU A 258 10.44 12.32 -11.56
N PHE A 259 9.70 11.43 -10.88
CA PHE A 259 8.37 11.75 -10.37
C PHE A 259 8.42 12.85 -9.30
N LEU A 260 9.32 12.74 -8.31
CA LEU A 260 9.50 13.74 -7.25
C LEU A 260 9.93 15.10 -7.80
N GLU A 261 10.86 15.14 -8.76
CA GLU A 261 11.27 16.41 -9.40
C GLU A 261 10.08 17.05 -10.12
N GLY A 262 9.28 16.25 -10.85
CA GLY A 262 8.07 16.75 -11.51
C GLY A 262 7.01 17.30 -10.57
N MET A 263 6.90 16.75 -9.35
CA MET A 263 6.02 17.29 -8.31
C MET A 263 6.52 18.63 -7.74
N LEU A 264 7.84 18.79 -7.61
CA LEU A 264 8.47 19.94 -6.97
C LEU A 264 8.60 21.14 -7.93
N ILE A 265 8.60 20.90 -9.23
CA ILE A 265 8.58 21.96 -10.27
C ILE A 265 7.17 22.50 -10.47
#